data_91df581e2ed92917d40bde537a04ef73
#
_entry.id   91df581e2ed92917d40bde537a04ef73
#
_cell.length_a   1.000
_cell.length_b   1.000
_cell.length_c   1.000
_cell.angle_alpha   90.00
_cell.angle_beta   90.00
_cell.angle_gamma   90.00
#
_symmetry.space_group_name_H-M   'P 1'
#
loop_
_entity.id
_entity.type
_entity.pdbx_description
1 polymer ?
#
loop_
_entity_poly.entity_id
_entity_poly.type
_entity_poly.pdbx_seq_one_letter_code
_entity_poly.pdbx_strand_id
1 'polypeptide(L)'
;VSGSLLLNIGEALARHIDDPDRIKYYAQELKQNTYNLTRMNLVMRGIKPDNIVTRNADTLEDDWPYFEDNDPENTYEPLYLDAVVSNPPYSQKWDPTGKESDPRYARFGLAPKSKADYAFLLHDFYHLKPDGIMTIVLPHGVLFRGGEEGTIRRNLIENNHIDAIIGLPPNIFFGTGIPTIIMVLKQKRDSTDTLIVDASKGFVKSGKNNMLRAGDIRRIVDVVAARADVEKYSRLVSRDEIRENDYNLNIPRYVDSSEDPETWDIYASMFGGIPANEIDALSPYWEAFPGLRGELFDVQPNGYAQCKDDPAAIVNGHASVLEFEENYRRAFDGFGDFLHEHLVSRCETVKVSREENLLTQDIFTRLDGIPLVDRYAAFQMLHEQWTTVSLDLEMIQREGFDTIRAIDPHMVVKKKNGKDQEVQEGWEGRIIPFDIVQKTLMPEQVKAVAELEERLEQAQFELTDL
;
A
#
# COMPACT_ATOMS: atom_id res chain seq x y z
N VAL A 1 16.91 13.26 -1.82
CA VAL A 1 15.65 12.81 -1.17
C VAL A 1 14.94 14.00 -0.57
N SER A 2 13.64 14.15 -0.85
CA SER A 2 12.85 15.30 -0.35
C SER A 2 12.40 15.15 1.12
N GLY A 3 12.83 14.08 1.80
CA GLY A 3 12.40 13.74 3.16
C GLY A 3 11.06 13.00 3.26
N SER A 4 10.38 12.73 2.14
CA SER A 4 9.05 12.09 2.13
C SER A 4 9.03 10.73 2.84
N LEU A 5 10.04 9.88 2.64
CA LEU A 5 10.13 8.58 3.31
C LEU A 5 10.24 8.74 4.84
N LEU A 6 11.03 9.72 5.31
CA LEU A 6 11.15 10.01 6.74
C LEU A 6 9.84 10.50 7.35
N LEU A 7 9.11 11.35 6.64
CA LEU A 7 7.80 11.83 7.09
C LEU A 7 6.80 10.69 7.21
N ASN A 8 6.71 9.84 6.18
CA ASN A 8 5.79 8.71 6.18
C ASN A 8 6.11 7.67 7.29
N ILE A 9 7.39 7.39 7.56
CA ILE A 9 7.75 6.50 8.67
C ILE A 9 7.42 7.14 10.02
N GLY A 10 7.60 8.45 10.15
CA GLY A 10 7.20 9.20 11.34
C GLY A 10 5.69 9.10 11.61
N GLU A 11 4.87 9.30 10.60
CA GLU A 11 3.41 9.13 10.68
C GLU A 11 3.02 7.68 11.02
N ALA A 12 3.67 6.69 10.41
CA ALA A 12 3.42 5.29 10.72
C ALA A 12 3.79 4.95 12.17
N LEU A 13 4.93 5.43 12.67
CA LEU A 13 5.38 5.21 14.05
C LEU A 13 4.50 5.93 15.07
N ALA A 14 3.97 7.12 14.76
CA ALA A 14 3.08 7.87 15.64
C ALA A 14 1.81 7.09 16.03
N ARG A 15 1.41 6.11 15.22
CA ARG A 15 0.29 5.19 15.51
C ARG A 15 0.61 4.21 16.64
N HIS A 16 1.90 3.97 16.93
CA HIS A 16 2.38 2.95 17.87
C HIS A 16 3.06 3.52 19.11
N ILE A 17 3.46 4.79 19.11
CA ILE A 17 4.12 5.47 20.22
C ILE A 17 3.23 6.57 20.80
N ASP A 18 3.39 6.85 22.10
CA ASP A 18 2.59 7.88 22.76
C ASP A 18 3.14 9.30 22.57
N ASP A 19 4.43 9.43 22.31
CA ASP A 19 5.12 10.71 22.13
C ASP A 19 5.92 10.70 20.82
N PRO A 20 5.38 11.23 19.72
CA PRO A 20 6.07 11.35 18.43
C PRO A 20 7.33 12.20 18.47
N ASP A 21 7.46 13.10 19.44
CA ASP A 21 8.64 13.95 19.61
C ASP A 21 9.90 13.18 20.05
N ARG A 22 9.77 11.90 20.37
CA ARG A 22 10.92 11.01 20.66
C ARG A 22 11.60 10.48 19.41
N ILE A 23 10.99 10.63 18.23
CA ILE A 23 11.57 10.17 16.96
C ILE A 23 12.66 11.16 16.54
N LYS A 24 13.87 10.63 16.29
CA LYS A 24 14.97 11.38 15.67
C LYS A 24 15.12 10.97 14.22
N TYR A 25 15.26 11.96 13.35
CA TYR A 25 15.32 11.80 11.90
C TYR A 25 16.73 12.11 11.41
N TYR A 26 17.32 11.17 10.70
CA TYR A 26 18.64 11.28 10.10
C TYR A 26 18.53 11.23 8.58
N ALA A 27 19.15 12.17 7.87
CA ALA A 27 19.16 12.19 6.42
C ALA A 27 20.49 12.70 5.87
N GLN A 28 21.02 12.00 4.87
CA GLN A 28 22.18 12.45 4.10
C GLN A 28 21.77 12.63 2.63
N GLU A 29 22.19 13.74 2.04
CA GLU A 29 21.84 14.09 0.66
C GLU A 29 23.01 14.80 -0.01
N LEU A 30 23.35 14.34 -1.20
CA LEU A 30 24.45 14.90 -2.01
C LEU A 30 24.13 16.30 -2.52
N LYS A 31 22.91 16.50 -3.06
CA LYS A 31 22.54 17.76 -3.69
C LYS A 31 22.08 18.79 -2.67
N GLN A 32 22.75 19.92 -2.60
CA GLN A 32 22.46 21.02 -1.67
C GLN A 32 20.98 21.45 -1.70
N ASN A 33 20.39 21.58 -2.89
CA ASN A 33 18.98 22.01 -3.01
C ASN A 33 18.03 20.99 -2.39
N THR A 34 18.25 19.68 -2.64
CA THR A 34 17.45 18.60 -2.07
C THR A 34 17.67 18.47 -0.58
N TYR A 35 18.90 18.67 -0.10
CA TYR A 35 19.23 18.75 1.32
C TYR A 35 18.43 19.84 2.03
N ASN A 36 18.42 21.05 1.47
CA ASN A 36 17.65 22.16 2.02
C ASN A 36 16.14 21.88 2.01
N LEU A 37 15.64 21.28 0.92
CA LEU A 37 14.23 20.89 0.81
C LEU A 37 13.84 19.85 1.87
N THR A 38 14.71 18.86 2.12
CA THR A 38 14.50 17.86 3.17
C THR A 38 14.32 18.51 4.54
N ARG A 39 15.23 19.39 4.91
CA ARG A 39 15.17 20.13 6.19
C ARG A 39 13.89 20.96 6.29
N MET A 40 13.56 21.67 5.24
CA MET A 40 12.38 22.52 5.19
C MET A 40 11.10 21.70 5.35
N ASN A 41 10.98 20.57 4.65
CA ASN A 41 9.83 19.69 4.75
C ASN A 41 9.65 19.11 6.17
N LEU A 42 10.75 18.69 6.82
CA LEU A 42 10.70 18.18 8.18
C LEU A 42 10.22 19.27 9.18
N VAL A 43 10.75 20.48 9.06
CA VAL A 43 10.36 21.61 9.93
C VAL A 43 8.89 22.02 9.68
N MET A 44 8.47 22.10 8.42
CA MET A 44 7.08 22.46 8.06
C MET A 44 6.04 21.45 8.55
N ARG A 45 6.44 20.20 8.76
CA ARG A 45 5.60 19.15 9.36
C ARG A 45 5.67 19.12 10.89
N GLY A 46 6.25 20.14 11.52
CA GLY A 46 6.25 20.32 12.97
C GLY A 46 7.29 19.49 13.72
N ILE A 47 8.23 18.85 13.02
CA ILE A 47 9.32 18.11 13.67
C ILE A 47 10.26 19.10 14.36
N LYS A 48 10.54 18.87 15.65
CA LYS A 48 11.42 19.72 16.43
C LYS A 48 12.84 19.76 15.84
N PRO A 49 13.50 20.92 15.77
CA PRO A 49 14.86 21.03 15.22
C PRO A 49 15.87 20.08 15.86
N ASP A 50 15.78 19.82 17.15
CA ASP A 50 16.67 18.91 17.90
C ASP A 50 16.51 17.43 17.49
N ASN A 51 15.43 17.13 16.79
CA ASN A 51 15.15 15.79 16.26
C ASN A 51 15.54 15.66 14.77
N ILE A 52 16.08 16.71 14.15
CA ILE A 52 16.46 16.73 12.74
C ILE A 52 17.98 16.77 12.63
N VAL A 53 18.59 15.64 12.26
CA VAL A 53 20.03 15.53 12.01
C VAL A 53 20.25 15.27 10.53
N THR A 54 20.82 16.25 9.82
CA THR A 54 20.98 16.16 8.37
C THR A 54 22.42 16.53 7.97
N ARG A 55 22.93 15.83 6.95
CA ARG A 55 24.27 16.05 6.40
C ARG A 55 24.20 16.23 4.88
N ASN A 56 24.93 17.20 4.36
CA ASN A 56 25.13 17.38 2.93
C ASN A 56 26.45 16.73 2.52
N ALA A 57 26.41 15.48 2.05
CA ALA A 57 27.59 14.71 1.66
C ALA A 57 27.22 13.57 0.70
N ASP A 58 28.23 13.02 0.03
CA ASP A 58 28.07 11.80 -0.79
C ASP A 58 28.06 10.57 0.09
N THR A 59 26.95 9.86 0.11
CA THR A 59 26.74 8.66 0.93
C THR A 59 27.78 7.54 0.64
N LEU A 60 28.24 7.42 -0.59
CA LEU A 60 29.17 6.36 -0.98
C LEU A 60 30.65 6.72 -0.72
N GLU A 61 30.97 8.02 -0.63
CA GLU A 61 32.31 8.50 -0.37
C GLU A 61 32.51 8.83 1.11
N ASP A 62 31.53 9.51 1.70
CA ASP A 62 31.58 9.94 3.10
C ASP A 62 30.67 9.02 3.94
N ASP A 63 31.26 8.13 4.73
CA ASP A 63 30.53 7.44 5.79
C ASP A 63 29.92 8.47 6.76
N TRP A 64 28.93 8.07 7.54
CA TRP A 64 28.37 8.89 8.58
C TRP A 64 28.92 8.52 9.97
N PRO A 65 30.18 8.87 10.28
CA PRO A 65 30.62 8.82 11.65
C PRO A 65 30.02 10.01 12.40
N TYR A 66 29.56 9.76 13.60
CA TYR A 66 29.31 10.83 14.54
C TYR A 66 30.63 11.13 15.24
N PHE A 67 31.18 12.29 15.00
CA PHE A 67 32.35 12.78 15.73
C PHE A 67 32.19 14.25 16.04
N GLU A 68 32.83 14.70 17.12
CA GLU A 68 32.92 16.12 17.42
C GLU A 68 33.93 16.78 16.48
N ASP A 69 33.56 17.89 15.85
CA ASP A 69 34.39 18.60 14.84
C ASP A 69 35.81 18.96 15.35
N ASN A 70 35.96 19.11 16.67
CA ASN A 70 37.23 19.46 17.33
C ASN A 70 38.04 18.24 17.81
N ASP A 71 37.50 17.04 17.82
CA ASP A 71 38.22 15.81 18.20
C ASP A 71 37.73 14.57 17.40
N PRO A 72 37.94 14.54 16.09
CA PRO A 72 37.43 13.46 15.23
C PRO A 72 38.10 12.12 15.48
N GLU A 73 39.28 12.06 16.11
CA GLU A 73 40.03 10.83 16.36
C GLU A 73 39.52 10.07 17.59
N ASN A 74 39.08 10.77 18.63
CA ASN A 74 38.69 10.18 19.90
C ASN A 74 37.15 10.10 20.11
N THR A 75 36.38 10.88 19.32
CA THR A 75 34.92 10.94 19.44
C THR A 75 34.17 10.22 18.32
N TYR A 76 34.89 9.39 17.54
CA TYR A 76 34.29 8.59 16.49
C TYR A 76 33.28 7.58 17.05
N GLU A 77 31.99 7.81 16.80
CA GLU A 77 30.92 6.86 17.05
C GLU A 77 30.22 6.53 15.73
N PRO A 78 30.13 5.26 15.32
CA PRO A 78 29.31 4.90 14.18
C PRO A 78 27.83 5.13 14.48
N LEU A 79 27.13 5.76 13.56
CA LEU A 79 25.67 5.97 13.67
C LEU A 79 24.94 4.64 13.50
N TYR A 80 24.12 4.25 14.48
CA TYR A 80 23.23 3.10 14.41
C TYR A 80 21.79 3.49 14.61
N LEU A 81 20.91 2.98 13.71
CA LEU A 81 19.51 3.38 13.57
C LEU A 81 18.58 2.20 13.85
N ASP A 82 17.43 2.48 14.46
CA ASP A 82 16.38 1.48 14.70
C ASP A 82 15.66 1.10 13.40
N ALA A 83 15.50 2.06 12.49
CA ALA A 83 14.87 1.84 11.19
C ALA A 83 15.60 2.62 10.10
N VAL A 84 15.76 1.99 8.93
CA VAL A 84 16.32 2.61 7.72
C VAL A 84 15.34 2.43 6.57
N VAL A 85 15.00 3.53 5.90
CA VAL A 85 14.17 3.54 4.70
C VAL A 85 14.91 4.25 3.57
N SER A 86 15.03 3.59 2.43
CA SER A 86 15.87 4.09 1.33
C SER A 86 15.23 3.85 -0.04
N ASN A 87 15.36 4.84 -0.91
CA ASN A 87 15.08 4.73 -2.34
C ASN A 87 16.21 5.42 -3.09
N PRO A 88 17.37 4.74 -3.25
CA PRO A 88 18.55 5.31 -3.89
C PRO A 88 18.36 5.48 -5.40
N PRO A 89 19.20 6.27 -6.08
CA PRO A 89 19.20 6.37 -7.53
C PRO A 89 19.61 5.03 -8.17
N TYR A 90 18.74 4.51 -9.06
CA TYR A 90 18.94 3.19 -9.66
C TYR A 90 20.09 3.16 -10.65
N SER A 91 20.93 2.12 -10.56
CA SER A 91 22.06 1.85 -11.46
C SER A 91 23.02 3.02 -11.63
N GLN A 92 23.22 3.81 -10.56
CA GLN A 92 24.21 4.88 -10.55
C GLN A 92 25.63 4.30 -10.64
N LYS A 93 26.51 4.95 -11.38
CA LYS A 93 27.95 4.66 -11.37
C LYS A 93 28.57 5.17 -10.07
N TRP A 94 29.55 4.44 -9.55
CA TRP A 94 30.35 4.82 -8.38
C TRP A 94 31.78 4.34 -8.52
N ASP A 95 32.66 4.73 -7.59
CA ASP A 95 34.05 4.26 -7.59
C ASP A 95 34.32 3.34 -6.39
N PRO A 96 34.46 2.02 -6.60
CA PRO A 96 34.78 1.05 -5.57
C PRO A 96 36.28 1.01 -5.21
N THR A 97 37.15 1.76 -5.90
CA THR A 97 38.61 1.69 -5.74
C THR A 97 38.99 2.07 -4.32
N GLY A 98 39.81 1.20 -3.68
CA GLY A 98 40.31 1.41 -2.33
C GLY A 98 39.30 1.20 -1.21
N LYS A 99 38.10 0.68 -1.52
CA LYS A 99 37.03 0.43 -0.53
C LYS A 99 36.95 -1.03 -0.07
N GLU A 100 37.96 -1.88 -0.41
CA GLU A 100 37.98 -3.30 -0.04
C GLU A 100 38.01 -3.53 1.48
N SER A 101 38.64 -2.58 2.21
CA SER A 101 38.73 -2.61 3.68
C SER A 101 37.69 -1.74 4.38
N ASP A 102 36.84 -1.05 3.64
CA ASP A 102 35.77 -0.24 4.22
C ASP A 102 34.78 -1.18 4.95
N PRO A 103 34.51 -0.95 6.25
CA PRO A 103 33.68 -1.85 7.07
C PRO A 103 32.27 -2.03 6.55
N ARG A 104 31.74 -1.08 5.75
CA ARG A 104 30.44 -1.19 5.10
C ARG A 104 30.40 -2.33 4.07
N TYR A 105 31.50 -2.58 3.38
CA TYR A 105 31.57 -3.49 2.24
C TYR A 105 32.40 -4.74 2.50
N ALA A 106 33.43 -4.66 3.33
CA ALA A 106 34.45 -5.70 3.53
C ALA A 106 33.88 -7.11 3.80
N ARG A 107 32.74 -7.18 4.51
CA ARG A 107 32.08 -8.45 4.86
C ARG A 107 31.33 -9.09 3.69
N PHE A 108 30.76 -8.29 2.80
CA PHE A 108 29.83 -8.76 1.78
C PHE A 108 30.39 -8.70 0.36
N GLY A 109 31.33 -7.80 0.10
CA GLY A 109 31.95 -7.55 -1.19
C GLY A 109 31.57 -6.17 -1.76
N LEU A 110 32.29 -5.74 -2.79
CA LEU A 110 32.06 -4.48 -3.47
C LEU A 110 31.06 -4.64 -4.61
N ALA A 111 30.12 -3.69 -4.72
CA ALA A 111 29.23 -3.60 -5.87
C ALA A 111 30.01 -3.24 -7.15
N PRO A 112 29.52 -3.62 -8.34
CA PRO A 112 30.20 -3.29 -9.59
C PRO A 112 30.24 -1.77 -9.82
N LYS A 113 31.34 -1.26 -10.38
CA LYS A 113 31.54 0.17 -10.69
C LYS A 113 30.39 0.79 -11.51
N SER A 114 29.74 -0.02 -12.33
CA SER A 114 28.65 0.43 -13.20
C SER A 114 27.29 0.61 -12.50
N LYS A 115 27.13 0.03 -11.27
CA LYS A 115 25.83 -0.03 -10.56
C LYS A 115 26.04 -0.05 -9.05
N ALA A 116 25.74 1.06 -8.42
CA ALA A 116 25.88 1.22 -6.97
C ALA A 116 24.70 0.65 -6.16
N ASP A 117 23.75 -0.05 -6.79
CA ASP A 117 22.52 -0.52 -6.14
C ASP A 117 22.82 -1.23 -4.80
N TYR A 118 23.74 -2.21 -4.82
CA TYR A 118 24.18 -2.90 -3.61
C TYR A 118 25.15 -2.08 -2.74
N ALA A 119 25.84 -1.08 -3.26
CA ALA A 119 26.68 -0.21 -2.44
C ALA A 119 25.82 0.64 -1.49
N PHE A 120 24.71 1.20 -1.98
CA PHE A 120 23.73 1.87 -1.14
C PHE A 120 23.09 0.92 -0.13
N LEU A 121 22.70 -0.30 -0.55
CA LEU A 121 22.14 -1.28 0.35
C LEU A 121 23.10 -1.60 1.50
N LEU A 122 24.37 -1.85 1.21
CA LEU A 122 25.37 -2.21 2.23
C LEU A 122 25.70 -1.02 3.15
N HIS A 123 25.73 0.21 2.63
CA HIS A 123 25.86 1.41 3.45
C HIS A 123 24.71 1.52 4.44
N ASP A 124 23.48 1.48 3.96
CA ASP A 124 22.27 1.56 4.78
C ASP A 124 22.21 0.43 5.82
N PHE A 125 22.59 -0.77 5.42
CA PHE A 125 22.62 -1.95 6.29
C PHE A 125 23.67 -1.87 7.38
N TYR A 126 24.82 -1.23 7.10
CA TYR A 126 25.89 -1.02 8.08
C TYR A 126 25.42 -0.17 9.26
N HIS A 127 24.57 0.81 9.00
CA HIS A 127 24.00 1.71 10.00
C HIS A 127 22.80 1.13 10.75
N LEU A 128 22.42 -0.11 10.50
CA LEU A 128 21.28 -0.73 11.17
C LEU A 128 21.68 -1.32 12.52
N LYS A 129 20.89 -1.03 13.58
CA LYS A 129 21.04 -1.70 14.89
C LYS A 129 20.77 -3.21 14.78
N PRO A 130 21.30 -4.04 15.73
CA PRO A 130 21.07 -5.48 15.74
C PRO A 130 19.59 -5.89 15.65
N ASP A 131 18.71 -5.19 16.34
CA ASP A 131 17.26 -5.43 16.34
C ASP A 131 16.49 -4.49 15.38
N GLY A 132 17.22 -3.74 14.54
CA GLY A 132 16.65 -2.80 13.60
C GLY A 132 16.07 -3.47 12.34
N ILE A 133 15.26 -2.69 11.63
CA ILE A 133 14.68 -3.08 10.34
C ILE A 133 15.04 -2.08 9.25
N MET A 134 15.39 -2.60 8.08
CA MET A 134 15.70 -1.80 6.90
C MET A 134 14.80 -2.19 5.74
N THR A 135 14.31 -1.19 5.01
CA THR A 135 13.62 -1.37 3.74
C THR A 135 14.28 -0.50 2.66
N ILE A 136 14.57 -1.11 1.52
CA ILE A 136 15.19 -0.41 0.39
C ILE A 136 14.46 -0.75 -0.91
N VAL A 137 14.18 0.29 -1.70
CA VAL A 137 13.61 0.13 -3.04
C VAL A 137 14.73 -0.02 -4.05
N LEU A 138 14.71 -1.10 -4.82
CA LEU A 138 15.74 -1.41 -5.81
C LEU A 138 15.11 -1.85 -7.15
N PRO A 139 15.86 -1.74 -8.26
CA PRO A 139 15.41 -2.31 -9.54
C PRO A 139 15.39 -3.84 -9.45
N HIS A 140 14.37 -4.45 -10.05
CA HIS A 140 14.15 -5.91 -10.01
C HIS A 140 15.39 -6.74 -10.41
N GLY A 141 16.25 -6.20 -11.29
CA GLY A 141 17.47 -6.88 -11.75
C GLY A 141 18.46 -7.28 -10.64
N VAL A 142 18.46 -6.61 -9.47
CA VAL A 142 19.35 -6.97 -8.34
C VAL A 142 19.09 -8.39 -7.83
N LEU A 143 17.92 -8.95 -8.10
CA LEU A 143 17.54 -10.29 -7.62
C LEU A 143 18.25 -11.43 -8.37
N PHE A 144 18.74 -11.19 -9.59
CA PHE A 144 19.26 -12.29 -10.44
C PHE A 144 20.54 -11.97 -11.22
N ARG A 145 21.03 -10.71 -11.23
CA ARG A 145 22.31 -10.43 -11.87
C ARG A 145 23.45 -11.18 -11.17
N GLY A 146 24.39 -11.68 -11.96
CA GLY A 146 25.57 -12.41 -11.50
C GLY A 146 26.74 -11.49 -11.10
N GLY A 147 27.97 -12.04 -11.09
CA GLY A 147 29.19 -11.30 -10.76
C GLY A 147 29.21 -10.80 -9.33
N GLU A 148 29.65 -9.57 -9.14
CA GLU A 148 29.78 -8.92 -7.82
C GLU A 148 28.43 -8.83 -7.11
N GLU A 149 27.35 -8.48 -7.82
CA GLU A 149 26.00 -8.43 -7.25
C GLU A 149 25.54 -9.81 -6.76
N GLY A 150 25.85 -10.88 -7.52
CA GLY A 150 25.57 -12.26 -7.11
C GLY A 150 26.34 -12.69 -5.86
N THR A 151 27.60 -12.25 -5.73
CA THR A 151 28.42 -12.51 -4.54
C THR A 151 27.86 -11.84 -3.30
N ILE A 152 27.50 -10.55 -3.39
CA ILE A 152 26.90 -9.80 -2.27
C ILE A 152 25.57 -10.44 -1.85
N ARG A 153 24.72 -10.77 -2.81
CA ARG A 153 23.42 -11.42 -2.57
C ARG A 153 23.59 -12.76 -1.86
N ARG A 154 24.52 -13.60 -2.30
CA ARG A 154 24.88 -14.86 -1.63
C ARG A 154 25.30 -14.60 -0.18
N ASN A 155 26.20 -13.66 0.04
CA ASN A 155 26.72 -13.35 1.38
C ASN A 155 25.60 -12.83 2.31
N LEU A 156 24.67 -12.02 1.82
CA LEU A 156 23.51 -11.55 2.59
C LEU A 156 22.58 -12.72 2.98
N ILE A 157 22.32 -13.65 2.08
CA ILE A 157 21.46 -14.83 2.32
C ILE A 157 22.14 -15.78 3.31
N GLU A 158 23.43 -16.12 3.11
CA GLU A 158 24.16 -17.03 3.99
C GLU A 158 24.30 -16.49 5.40
N ASN A 159 24.44 -15.18 5.56
CA ASN A 159 24.46 -14.52 6.86
C ASN A 159 23.04 -14.20 7.42
N ASN A 160 21.99 -14.68 6.78
CA ASN A 160 20.61 -14.58 7.25
C ASN A 160 20.08 -13.15 7.38
N HIS A 161 20.37 -12.27 6.43
CA HIS A 161 19.98 -10.85 6.54
C HIS A 161 18.78 -10.47 5.69
N ILE A 162 18.45 -11.17 4.59
CA ILE A 162 17.30 -10.87 3.75
C ILE A 162 16.04 -11.50 4.37
N ASP A 163 15.12 -10.67 4.86
CA ASP A 163 13.90 -11.11 5.52
C ASP A 163 12.73 -11.31 4.55
N ALA A 164 12.50 -10.31 3.67
CA ALA A 164 11.47 -10.40 2.66
C ALA A 164 11.86 -9.67 1.37
N ILE A 165 11.26 -10.09 0.27
CA ILE A 165 11.32 -9.44 -1.04
C ILE A 165 9.91 -9.23 -1.54
N ILE A 166 9.57 -7.99 -1.91
CA ILE A 166 8.24 -7.59 -2.34
C ILE A 166 8.35 -7.02 -3.75
N GLY A 167 7.76 -7.69 -4.73
CA GLY A 167 7.65 -7.22 -6.10
C GLY A 167 6.56 -6.16 -6.22
N LEU A 168 6.89 -5.00 -6.79
CA LEU A 168 5.97 -3.89 -6.99
C LEU A 168 5.47 -3.82 -8.43
N PRO A 169 4.31 -3.20 -8.69
CA PRO A 169 3.83 -2.96 -10.03
C PRO A 169 4.83 -2.16 -10.89
N PRO A 170 4.95 -2.42 -12.19
CA PRO A 170 5.72 -1.55 -13.09
C PRO A 170 5.09 -0.16 -13.14
N ASN A 171 5.82 0.84 -13.60
CA ASN A 171 5.34 2.23 -13.71
C ASN A 171 4.78 2.84 -12.41
N ILE A 172 5.25 2.39 -11.23
CA ILE A 172 4.83 2.95 -9.95
C ILE A 172 5.58 4.26 -9.63
N PHE A 173 6.79 4.45 -10.15
CA PHE A 173 7.59 5.64 -9.92
C PHE A 173 7.61 6.55 -11.15
N PHE A 174 7.62 7.88 -10.91
CA PHE A 174 7.74 8.86 -11.96
C PHE A 174 9.08 8.72 -12.70
N GLY A 175 9.02 8.80 -14.04
CA GLY A 175 10.21 8.81 -14.89
C GLY A 175 10.83 7.46 -15.19
N THR A 176 10.28 6.35 -14.67
CA THR A 176 10.74 5.00 -14.98
C THR A 176 9.60 4.01 -15.10
N GLY A 177 9.63 3.18 -16.15
CA GLY A 177 8.71 2.05 -16.31
C GLY A 177 9.26 0.72 -15.77
N ILE A 178 10.45 0.75 -15.17
CA ILE A 178 11.15 -0.45 -14.71
C ILE A 178 10.41 -1.05 -13.51
N PRO A 179 10.15 -2.38 -13.49
CA PRO A 179 9.67 -3.04 -12.28
C PRO A 179 10.70 -2.93 -11.16
N THR A 180 10.23 -2.61 -9.97
CA THR A 180 11.02 -2.44 -8.77
C THR A 180 10.60 -3.41 -7.68
N ILE A 181 11.44 -3.56 -6.69
CA ILE A 181 11.18 -4.37 -5.50
C ILE A 181 11.42 -3.55 -4.24
N ILE A 182 10.80 -3.95 -3.14
CA ILE A 182 11.26 -3.61 -1.80
C ILE A 182 11.98 -4.81 -1.22
N MET A 183 13.20 -4.63 -0.76
CA MET A 183 13.94 -5.63 0.00
C MET A 183 13.91 -5.25 1.48
N VAL A 184 13.48 -6.18 2.33
CA VAL A 184 13.46 -6.02 3.78
C VAL A 184 14.66 -6.77 4.36
N LEU A 185 15.49 -6.05 5.11
CA LEU A 185 16.69 -6.61 5.74
C LEU A 185 16.63 -6.41 7.26
N LYS A 186 17.21 -7.37 7.97
CA LYS A 186 17.41 -7.35 9.42
C LYS A 186 18.80 -7.86 9.77
N GLN A 187 19.42 -7.28 10.79
CA GLN A 187 20.72 -7.77 11.28
C GLN A 187 20.57 -9.13 11.94
N LYS A 188 19.49 -9.32 12.75
CA LYS A 188 19.24 -10.53 13.51
C LYS A 188 17.84 -11.07 13.16
N ARG A 189 17.79 -12.37 12.89
CA ARG A 189 16.55 -13.09 12.53
C ARG A 189 16.54 -14.47 13.16
N ASP A 190 15.35 -14.91 13.59
CA ASP A 190 15.13 -16.23 14.17
C ASP A 190 14.90 -17.31 13.10
N SER A 191 14.33 -16.96 11.95
CA SER A 191 14.10 -17.84 10.80
C SER A 191 15.17 -17.62 9.72
N THR A 192 15.51 -18.69 9.00
CA THR A 192 16.40 -18.62 7.82
C THR A 192 15.64 -18.49 6.50
N ASP A 193 14.32 -18.64 6.53
CA ASP A 193 13.49 -18.57 5.33
C ASP A 193 13.29 -17.12 4.88
N THR A 194 13.23 -16.88 3.60
CA THR A 194 12.95 -15.58 3.01
C THR A 194 11.51 -15.56 2.50
N LEU A 195 10.74 -14.55 2.90
CA LEU A 195 9.41 -14.35 2.35
C LEU A 195 9.51 -13.66 0.99
N ILE A 196 8.91 -14.24 -0.02
CA ILE A 196 8.81 -13.65 -1.36
C ILE A 196 7.35 -13.32 -1.64
N VAL A 197 7.08 -12.05 -1.95
CA VAL A 197 5.74 -11.51 -2.21
C VAL A 197 5.70 -10.95 -3.62
N ASP A 198 4.72 -11.35 -4.40
CA ASP A 198 4.38 -10.74 -5.68
C ASP A 198 3.17 -9.82 -5.56
N ALA A 199 3.42 -8.54 -5.31
CA ALA A 199 2.38 -7.51 -5.28
C ALA A 199 2.26 -6.76 -6.62
N SER A 200 2.85 -7.29 -7.69
CA SER A 200 2.92 -6.60 -8.99
C SER A 200 1.57 -6.38 -9.68
N LYS A 201 0.53 -7.12 -9.29
CA LYS A 201 -0.81 -7.05 -9.87
C LYS A 201 -1.81 -6.20 -9.07
N GLY A 202 -1.52 -5.88 -7.80
CA GLY A 202 -2.38 -5.06 -6.95
C GLY A 202 -2.17 -3.57 -7.20
N PHE A 203 -2.86 -2.96 -8.17
CA PHE A 203 -2.77 -1.53 -8.44
C PHE A 203 -3.99 -1.00 -9.19
N VAL A 204 -4.13 0.32 -9.21
CA VAL A 204 -5.04 1.03 -10.11
C VAL A 204 -4.26 1.97 -11.04
N LYS A 205 -4.85 2.28 -12.18
CA LYS A 205 -4.28 3.27 -13.11
C LYS A 205 -4.53 4.68 -12.59
N SER A 206 -3.45 5.48 -12.54
CA SER A 206 -3.51 6.90 -12.24
C SER A 206 -2.78 7.66 -13.37
N GLY A 207 -3.52 8.07 -14.38
CA GLY A 207 -2.95 8.62 -15.60
C GLY A 207 -2.04 7.63 -16.32
N LYS A 208 -0.75 7.98 -16.46
CA LYS A 208 0.27 7.11 -17.10
C LYS A 208 0.94 6.14 -16.12
N ASN A 209 0.72 6.31 -14.83
CA ASN A 209 1.37 5.54 -13.78
C ASN A 209 0.42 4.51 -13.17
N ASN A 210 0.99 3.54 -12.48
CA ASN A 210 0.28 2.64 -11.59
C ASN A 210 0.37 3.18 -10.16
N MET A 211 -0.64 2.97 -9.36
CA MET A 211 -0.71 3.41 -7.97
C MET A 211 -1.21 2.27 -7.09
N LEU A 212 -0.50 2.02 -6.00
CA LEU A 212 -0.99 1.12 -4.93
C LEU A 212 -2.07 1.85 -4.13
N ARG A 213 -3.20 1.19 -3.92
CA ARG A 213 -4.25 1.67 -3.03
C ARG A 213 -3.88 1.35 -1.58
N ALA A 214 -4.59 1.96 -0.65
CA ALA A 214 -4.41 1.66 0.78
C ALA A 214 -4.62 0.17 1.10
N GLY A 215 -5.63 -0.45 0.48
CA GLY A 215 -5.89 -1.89 0.59
C GLY A 215 -4.74 -2.76 0.09
N ASP A 216 -4.12 -2.38 -1.03
CA ASP A 216 -2.97 -3.10 -1.60
C ASP A 216 -1.76 -3.00 -0.66
N ILE A 217 -1.49 -1.80 -0.11
CA ILE A 217 -0.41 -1.57 0.86
C ILE A 217 -0.68 -2.36 2.15
N ARG A 218 -1.91 -2.33 2.67
CA ARG A 218 -2.31 -3.05 3.87
C ARG A 218 -2.10 -4.55 3.72
N ARG A 219 -2.48 -5.13 2.57
CA ARG A 219 -2.26 -6.54 2.26
C ARG A 219 -0.78 -6.91 2.28
N ILE A 220 0.07 -6.09 1.67
CA ILE A 220 1.53 -6.28 1.70
C ILE A 220 2.03 -6.32 3.15
N VAL A 221 1.65 -5.32 3.95
CA VAL A 221 2.10 -5.19 5.34
C VAL A 221 1.65 -6.38 6.19
N ASP A 222 0.37 -6.76 6.09
CA ASP A 222 -0.19 -7.87 6.86
C ASP A 222 0.48 -9.21 6.50
N VAL A 223 0.70 -9.47 5.21
CA VAL A 223 1.37 -10.69 4.72
C VAL A 223 2.83 -10.74 5.18
N VAL A 224 3.54 -9.60 5.13
CA VAL A 224 4.94 -9.52 5.59
C VAL A 224 5.02 -9.69 7.10
N ALA A 225 4.13 -9.07 7.87
CA ALA A 225 4.09 -9.17 9.33
C ALA A 225 3.75 -10.60 9.79
N ALA A 226 2.77 -11.24 9.16
CA ALA A 226 2.38 -12.61 9.46
C ALA A 226 3.34 -13.66 8.87
N ARG A 227 4.24 -13.28 7.96
CA ARG A 227 5.08 -14.19 7.14
C ARG A 227 4.24 -15.29 6.49
N ALA A 228 3.11 -14.92 5.90
CA ALA A 228 2.11 -15.87 5.43
C ALA A 228 2.40 -16.36 4.01
N ASP A 229 2.19 -17.66 3.79
CA ASP A 229 2.03 -18.23 2.45
C ASP A 229 0.61 -17.92 1.97
N VAL A 230 0.51 -17.24 0.83
CA VAL A 230 -0.76 -16.92 0.18
C VAL A 230 -0.66 -17.32 -1.28
N GLU A 231 -1.57 -18.20 -1.70
CA GLU A 231 -1.60 -18.72 -3.06
C GLU A 231 -1.56 -17.58 -4.11
N LYS A 232 -0.74 -17.73 -5.14
CA LYS A 232 -0.51 -16.76 -6.23
C LYS A 232 -0.05 -15.35 -5.76
N TYR A 233 0.34 -15.19 -4.49
CA TYR A 233 0.72 -13.89 -3.93
C TYR A 233 2.01 -13.91 -3.12
N SER A 234 2.21 -14.88 -2.22
CA SER A 234 3.41 -14.93 -1.37
C SER A 234 3.80 -16.35 -0.98
N ARG A 235 5.10 -16.55 -0.76
CA ARG A 235 5.65 -17.83 -0.33
C ARG A 235 6.84 -17.67 0.60
N LEU A 236 6.91 -18.50 1.65
CA LEU A 236 8.09 -18.70 2.46
C LEU A 236 9.05 -19.65 1.73
N VAL A 237 10.23 -19.16 1.40
CA VAL A 237 11.22 -19.94 0.65
C VAL A 237 12.40 -20.26 1.56
N SER A 238 12.72 -21.55 1.68
CA SER A 238 13.83 -21.99 2.50
C SER A 238 15.17 -21.56 1.90
N ARG A 239 16.18 -21.36 2.76
CA ARG A 239 17.53 -21.04 2.30
C ARG A 239 18.13 -22.13 1.40
N ASP A 240 17.78 -23.40 1.64
CA ASP A 240 18.28 -24.50 0.82
C ASP A 240 17.70 -24.45 -0.60
N GLU A 241 16.43 -24.16 -0.76
CA GLU A 241 15.81 -23.93 -2.07
C GLU A 241 16.44 -22.73 -2.81
N ILE A 242 16.78 -21.66 -2.09
CA ILE A 242 17.47 -20.50 -2.67
C ILE A 242 18.89 -20.90 -3.14
N ARG A 243 19.59 -21.74 -2.39
CA ARG A 243 20.90 -22.28 -2.78
C ARG A 243 20.82 -23.14 -4.05
N GLU A 244 19.81 -24.02 -4.12
CA GLU A 244 19.54 -24.87 -5.30
C GLU A 244 19.24 -24.02 -6.56
N ASN A 245 18.71 -22.85 -6.39
CA ASN A 245 18.46 -21.86 -7.44
C ASN A 245 19.64 -20.88 -7.67
N ASP A 246 20.87 -21.23 -7.25
CA ASP A 246 22.08 -20.38 -7.39
C ASP A 246 21.90 -18.96 -6.82
N TYR A 247 21.20 -18.84 -5.70
CA TYR A 247 20.88 -17.55 -5.05
C TYR A 247 20.14 -16.57 -5.97
N ASN A 248 19.47 -17.07 -6.98
CA ASN A 248 18.61 -16.28 -7.84
C ASN A 248 17.25 -16.08 -7.15
N LEU A 249 16.94 -14.84 -6.81
CA LEU A 249 15.73 -14.45 -6.08
C LEU A 249 14.62 -13.90 -6.99
N ASN A 250 14.68 -14.21 -8.30
CA ASN A 250 13.65 -13.78 -9.24
C ASN A 250 12.27 -14.31 -8.82
N ILE A 251 11.34 -13.40 -8.54
CA ILE A 251 10.05 -13.67 -7.91
C ILE A 251 9.23 -14.78 -8.62
N PRO A 252 9.09 -14.78 -9.96
CA PRO A 252 8.34 -15.83 -10.66
C PRO A 252 8.88 -17.26 -10.52
N ARG A 253 10.10 -17.43 -9.97
CA ARG A 253 10.63 -18.78 -9.65
C ARG A 253 9.97 -19.39 -8.42
N TYR A 254 9.42 -18.55 -7.55
CA TYR A 254 8.92 -18.97 -6.24
C TYR A 254 7.42 -18.70 -6.08
N VAL A 255 6.91 -17.66 -6.70
CA VAL A 255 5.51 -17.27 -6.67
C VAL A 255 5.02 -17.18 -8.11
N ASP A 256 4.18 -18.13 -8.50
CA ASP A 256 3.50 -18.07 -9.80
C ASP A 256 2.18 -17.30 -9.63
N SER A 257 2.23 -16.04 -9.96
CA SER A 257 1.06 -15.15 -9.96
C SER A 257 0.40 -15.07 -11.35
N SER A 258 0.79 -15.92 -12.32
CA SER A 258 0.17 -15.94 -13.63
C SER A 258 -1.31 -16.29 -13.53
N GLU A 259 -2.10 -15.71 -14.40
CA GLU A 259 -3.47 -16.21 -14.64
C GLU A 259 -3.38 -17.56 -15.33
N ASP A 260 -4.28 -18.45 -14.97
CA ASP A 260 -4.37 -19.72 -15.66
C ASP A 260 -4.63 -19.44 -17.15
N PRO A 261 -3.92 -20.11 -18.07
CA PRO A 261 -4.09 -19.84 -19.49
C PRO A 261 -5.55 -20.10 -19.88
N GLU A 262 -6.13 -19.17 -20.64
CA GLU A 262 -7.44 -19.39 -21.22
C GLU A 262 -7.41 -20.70 -22.06
N THR A 263 -8.29 -21.61 -21.74
CA THR A 263 -8.42 -22.86 -22.49
C THR A 263 -9.36 -22.64 -23.67
N TRP A 264 -8.84 -22.74 -24.88
CA TRP A 264 -9.65 -22.74 -26.09
C TRP A 264 -10.16 -24.16 -26.36
N ASP A 265 -11.38 -24.43 -25.95
CA ASP A 265 -12.04 -25.71 -26.29
C ASP A 265 -12.71 -25.58 -27.67
N ILE A 266 -12.13 -26.29 -28.64
CA ILE A 266 -12.61 -26.28 -30.03
C ILE A 266 -14.00 -26.92 -30.12
N TYR A 267 -14.25 -27.97 -29.33
CA TYR A 267 -15.53 -28.64 -29.36
C TYR A 267 -16.64 -27.73 -28.81
N ALA A 268 -16.41 -27.11 -27.66
CA ALA A 268 -17.34 -26.16 -27.08
C ALA A 268 -17.63 -24.99 -28.04
N SER A 269 -16.59 -24.45 -28.72
CA SER A 269 -16.75 -23.40 -29.71
C SER A 269 -17.57 -23.80 -30.93
N MET A 270 -17.49 -25.05 -31.37
CA MET A 270 -18.21 -25.57 -32.56
C MET A 270 -19.61 -26.11 -32.25
N PHE A 271 -19.79 -26.76 -31.12
CA PHE A 271 -21.01 -27.53 -30.82
C PHE A 271 -21.74 -27.01 -29.57
N GLY A 272 -21.16 -26.03 -28.86
CA GLY A 272 -21.72 -25.50 -27.62
C GLY A 272 -21.41 -26.39 -26.41
N GLY A 273 -21.85 -25.94 -25.25
CA GLY A 273 -21.58 -26.53 -23.95
C GLY A 273 -20.36 -25.87 -23.26
N ILE A 274 -20.26 -26.03 -21.95
CA ILE A 274 -19.19 -25.53 -21.10
C ILE A 274 -18.33 -26.71 -20.67
N PRO A 275 -17.00 -26.71 -20.89
CA PRO A 275 -16.13 -27.78 -20.40
C PRO A 275 -16.25 -27.97 -18.89
N ALA A 276 -16.35 -29.20 -18.40
CA ALA A 276 -16.51 -29.45 -16.97
C ALA A 276 -15.32 -28.92 -16.12
N ASN A 277 -14.12 -28.92 -16.67
CA ASN A 277 -12.92 -28.35 -16.00
C ASN A 277 -13.00 -26.84 -15.81
N GLU A 278 -13.67 -26.10 -16.68
CA GLU A 278 -13.88 -24.65 -16.51
C GLU A 278 -14.88 -24.38 -15.36
N ILE A 279 -15.91 -25.24 -15.23
CA ILE A 279 -16.83 -25.18 -14.09
C ILE A 279 -16.11 -25.57 -12.81
N ASP A 280 -15.24 -26.60 -12.85
CA ASP A 280 -14.45 -27.03 -11.69
C ASP A 280 -13.44 -25.99 -11.23
N ALA A 281 -12.94 -25.15 -12.13
CA ALA A 281 -12.06 -24.01 -11.79
C ALA A 281 -12.76 -22.96 -10.87
N LEU A 282 -14.08 -22.94 -10.83
CA LEU A 282 -14.86 -22.10 -9.91
C LEU A 282 -15.07 -22.75 -8.53
N SER A 283 -14.21 -23.69 -8.13
CA SER A 283 -14.29 -24.43 -6.86
C SER A 283 -14.54 -23.55 -5.62
N PRO A 284 -13.94 -22.34 -5.45
CA PRO A 284 -14.22 -21.49 -4.28
C PRO A 284 -15.72 -21.12 -4.15
N TYR A 285 -16.41 -20.95 -5.27
CA TYR A 285 -17.85 -20.67 -5.27
C TYR A 285 -18.67 -21.92 -4.91
N TRP A 286 -18.25 -23.10 -5.40
CA TRP A 286 -18.94 -24.34 -5.08
C TRP A 286 -18.75 -24.76 -3.62
N GLU A 287 -17.61 -24.42 -3.02
CA GLU A 287 -17.35 -24.59 -1.60
C GLU A 287 -18.18 -23.62 -0.74
N ALA A 288 -18.28 -22.36 -1.18
CA ALA A 288 -19.09 -21.35 -0.51
C ALA A 288 -20.60 -21.59 -0.62
N PHE A 289 -21.05 -22.15 -1.76
CA PHE A 289 -22.47 -22.39 -2.07
C PHE A 289 -22.74 -23.87 -2.37
N PRO A 290 -22.76 -24.74 -1.36
CA PRO A 290 -22.99 -26.17 -1.55
C PRO A 290 -24.31 -26.46 -2.28
N GLY A 291 -24.26 -27.30 -3.35
CA GLY A 291 -25.41 -27.66 -4.16
C GLY A 291 -25.66 -26.76 -5.38
N LEU A 292 -25.23 -25.50 -5.36
CA LEU A 292 -25.51 -24.53 -6.43
C LEU A 292 -24.99 -25.01 -7.81
N ARG A 293 -23.79 -25.62 -7.84
CA ARG A 293 -23.23 -26.19 -9.08
C ARG A 293 -24.21 -27.16 -9.78
N GLY A 294 -24.82 -28.08 -9.03
CA GLY A 294 -25.76 -29.06 -9.57
C GLY A 294 -27.11 -28.49 -9.98
N GLU A 295 -27.49 -27.35 -9.37
CA GLU A 295 -28.69 -26.63 -9.77
C GLU A 295 -28.50 -25.77 -11.01
N LEU A 296 -27.25 -25.29 -11.24
CA LEU A 296 -26.93 -24.47 -12.41
C LEU A 296 -26.58 -25.22 -13.65
N PHE A 297 -25.94 -26.40 -13.54
CA PHE A 297 -25.34 -27.09 -14.67
C PHE A 297 -25.81 -28.56 -14.78
N ASP A 298 -26.20 -28.94 -15.98
CA ASP A 298 -26.45 -30.32 -16.36
C ASP A 298 -25.22 -30.87 -17.10
N VAL A 299 -24.42 -31.69 -16.41
CA VAL A 299 -23.22 -32.30 -16.99
C VAL A 299 -23.60 -33.48 -17.89
N GLN A 300 -23.18 -33.44 -19.15
CA GLN A 300 -23.41 -34.49 -20.14
C GLN A 300 -22.32 -35.58 -20.08
N PRO A 301 -22.58 -36.79 -20.55
CA PRO A 301 -21.61 -37.91 -20.54
C PRO A 301 -20.31 -37.61 -21.33
N ASN A 302 -20.33 -36.64 -22.22
CA ASN A 302 -19.19 -36.24 -23.04
C ASN A 302 -18.23 -35.25 -22.29
N GLY A 303 -18.49 -34.92 -21.03
CA GLY A 303 -17.65 -34.02 -20.23
C GLY A 303 -17.95 -32.52 -20.41
N TYR A 304 -19.02 -32.20 -21.16
CA TYR A 304 -19.51 -30.81 -21.27
C TYR A 304 -20.80 -30.63 -20.48
N ALA A 305 -21.02 -29.43 -19.99
CA ALA A 305 -22.23 -29.08 -19.27
C ALA A 305 -23.05 -28.04 -20.06
N GLN A 306 -24.34 -28.03 -19.80
CA GLN A 306 -25.22 -26.94 -20.23
C GLN A 306 -25.73 -26.19 -19.03
N CYS A 307 -25.69 -24.86 -19.13
CA CYS A 307 -26.32 -24.02 -18.12
C CYS A 307 -27.84 -24.12 -18.26
N LYS A 308 -28.52 -24.24 -17.14
CA LYS A 308 -30.00 -24.25 -17.11
C LYS A 308 -30.55 -22.86 -17.45
N ASP A 309 -31.80 -22.83 -17.84
CA ASP A 309 -32.52 -21.60 -18.13
C ASP A 309 -32.59 -20.72 -16.87
N ASP A 310 -32.38 -19.42 -17.07
CA ASP A 310 -32.41 -18.39 -16.03
C ASP A 310 -31.42 -18.64 -14.83
N PRO A 311 -30.11 -18.68 -15.07
CA PRO A 311 -29.13 -18.91 -14.00
C PRO A 311 -29.18 -17.84 -12.92
N ALA A 312 -29.58 -16.61 -13.25
CA ALA A 312 -29.68 -15.53 -12.28
C ALA A 312 -30.79 -15.79 -11.24
N ALA A 313 -31.94 -16.27 -11.69
CA ALA A 313 -33.03 -16.67 -10.79
C ALA A 313 -32.63 -17.84 -9.89
N ILE A 314 -31.91 -18.84 -10.43
CA ILE A 314 -31.39 -19.95 -9.65
C ILE A 314 -30.44 -19.49 -8.57
N VAL A 315 -29.44 -18.65 -8.90
CA VAL A 315 -28.47 -18.12 -7.94
C VAL A 315 -29.16 -17.30 -6.85
N ASN A 316 -30.01 -16.36 -7.24
CA ASN A 316 -30.68 -15.47 -6.29
C ASN A 316 -31.71 -16.18 -5.39
N GLY A 317 -32.23 -17.34 -5.84
CA GLY A 317 -33.20 -18.17 -5.08
C GLY A 317 -32.55 -19.30 -4.28
N HIS A 318 -31.25 -19.57 -4.47
CA HIS A 318 -30.61 -20.73 -3.88
C HIS A 318 -30.41 -20.54 -2.36
N ALA A 319 -30.74 -21.58 -1.59
CA ALA A 319 -30.76 -21.50 -0.12
C ALA A 319 -29.40 -21.10 0.47
N SER A 320 -28.29 -21.64 -0.04
CA SER A 320 -26.95 -21.29 0.47
C SER A 320 -26.53 -19.85 0.12
N VAL A 321 -27.02 -19.29 -0.97
CA VAL A 321 -26.78 -17.88 -1.32
C VAL A 321 -27.56 -16.97 -0.38
N LEU A 322 -28.82 -17.26 -0.12
CA LEU A 322 -29.65 -16.50 0.83
C LEU A 322 -29.09 -16.60 2.26
N GLU A 323 -28.59 -17.78 2.66
CA GLU A 323 -27.91 -17.96 3.95
C GLU A 323 -26.61 -17.13 4.03
N PHE A 324 -25.82 -17.08 2.95
CA PHE A 324 -24.62 -16.23 2.86
C PHE A 324 -24.98 -14.75 3.01
N GLU A 325 -26.00 -14.27 2.32
CA GLU A 325 -26.45 -12.87 2.43
C GLU A 325 -26.90 -12.53 3.85
N GLU A 326 -27.63 -13.43 4.51
CA GLU A 326 -28.06 -13.23 5.88
C GLU A 326 -26.89 -13.26 6.86
N ASN A 327 -25.93 -14.16 6.68
CA ASN A 327 -24.71 -14.25 7.50
C ASN A 327 -23.86 -12.99 7.32
N TYR A 328 -23.70 -12.51 6.07
CA TYR A 328 -22.99 -11.27 5.79
C TYR A 328 -23.68 -10.06 6.45
N ARG A 329 -25.01 -9.95 6.35
CA ARG A 329 -25.78 -8.88 7.01
C ARG A 329 -25.64 -8.93 8.53
N ARG A 330 -25.77 -10.13 9.11
CA ARG A 330 -25.62 -10.37 10.55
C ARG A 330 -24.24 -10.05 11.08
N ALA A 331 -23.18 -10.26 10.30
CA ALA A 331 -21.81 -9.89 10.69
C ALA A 331 -21.66 -8.39 10.97
N PHE A 332 -22.49 -7.55 10.32
CA PHE A 332 -22.50 -6.11 10.53
C PHE A 332 -23.59 -5.61 11.50
N ASP A 333 -24.28 -6.52 12.21
CA ASP A 333 -25.19 -6.12 13.27
C ASP A 333 -24.44 -5.30 14.34
N GLY A 334 -25.02 -4.17 14.74
CA GLY A 334 -24.42 -3.24 15.71
C GLY A 334 -23.21 -2.45 15.21
N PHE A 335 -22.80 -2.60 13.94
CA PHE A 335 -21.67 -1.82 13.41
C PHE A 335 -21.95 -0.32 13.38
N GLY A 336 -23.19 0.08 13.10
CA GLY A 336 -23.61 1.49 13.17
C GLY A 336 -23.46 2.07 14.58
N ASP A 337 -23.85 1.32 15.62
CA ASP A 337 -23.70 1.73 17.01
C ASP A 337 -22.23 1.82 17.43
N PHE A 338 -21.40 0.87 16.94
CA PHE A 338 -19.96 0.90 17.13
C PHE A 338 -19.33 2.15 16.50
N LEU A 339 -19.66 2.48 15.25
CA LEU A 339 -19.18 3.70 14.61
C LEU A 339 -19.65 4.95 15.35
N HIS A 340 -20.91 5.00 15.77
CA HIS A 340 -21.45 6.13 16.52
C HIS A 340 -20.70 6.35 17.84
N GLU A 341 -20.44 5.29 18.59
CA GLU A 341 -19.67 5.39 19.84
C GLU A 341 -18.26 5.92 19.57
N HIS A 342 -17.56 5.40 18.58
CA HIS A 342 -16.17 5.74 18.30
C HIS A 342 -15.99 7.11 17.63
N LEU A 343 -16.85 7.46 16.68
CA LEU A 343 -16.66 8.64 15.84
C LEU A 343 -17.55 9.83 16.22
N VAL A 344 -18.66 9.57 16.90
CA VAL A 344 -19.59 10.65 17.30
C VAL A 344 -19.51 10.89 18.81
N SER A 345 -19.82 9.89 19.64
CA SER A 345 -19.84 10.07 21.11
C SER A 345 -18.46 10.46 21.68
N ARG A 346 -17.38 10.00 21.06
CA ARG A 346 -15.99 10.23 21.51
C ARG A 346 -15.21 11.17 20.60
N CYS A 347 -15.84 11.92 19.71
CA CYS A 347 -15.16 12.75 18.71
C CYS A 347 -14.11 13.72 19.28
N GLU A 348 -14.33 14.26 20.49
CA GLU A 348 -13.39 15.17 21.16
C GLU A 348 -12.18 14.47 21.82
N THR A 349 -12.26 13.17 22.03
CA THR A 349 -11.25 12.42 22.84
C THR A 349 -10.62 11.25 22.12
N VAL A 350 -11.14 10.84 20.99
CA VAL A 350 -10.63 9.72 20.19
C VAL A 350 -9.20 10.01 19.69
N LYS A 351 -8.34 9.00 19.74
CA LYS A 351 -6.98 9.12 19.19
C LYS A 351 -7.01 8.87 17.69
N VAL A 352 -7.17 9.93 16.90
CA VAL A 352 -7.34 9.87 15.42
C VAL A 352 -6.27 9.00 14.77
N SER A 353 -4.99 9.11 15.20
CA SER A 353 -3.88 8.33 14.64
C SER A 353 -4.00 6.81 14.83
N ARG A 354 -4.81 6.34 15.77
CA ARG A 354 -4.99 4.90 16.09
C ARG A 354 -6.35 4.36 15.69
N GLU A 355 -7.31 5.24 15.49
CA GLU A 355 -8.71 4.87 15.32
C GLU A 355 -8.94 4.09 14.02
N GLU A 356 -8.32 4.48 12.91
CA GLU A 356 -8.41 3.75 11.66
C GLU A 356 -8.02 2.26 11.81
N ASN A 357 -6.96 1.99 12.57
CA ASN A 357 -6.55 0.62 12.84
C ASN A 357 -7.58 -0.15 13.69
N LEU A 358 -8.19 0.51 14.65
CA LEU A 358 -9.22 -0.08 15.50
C LEU A 358 -10.47 -0.43 14.68
N LEU A 359 -10.94 0.50 13.85
CA LEU A 359 -12.06 0.27 12.94
C LEU A 359 -11.74 -0.85 11.92
N THR A 360 -10.52 -0.88 11.41
CA THR A 360 -10.05 -1.93 10.50
C THR A 360 -10.08 -3.30 11.15
N GLN A 361 -9.62 -3.42 12.39
CA GLN A 361 -9.63 -4.68 13.13
C GLN A 361 -11.05 -5.17 13.39
N ASP A 362 -11.98 -4.28 13.72
CA ASP A 362 -13.39 -4.63 13.89
C ASP A 362 -13.97 -5.17 12.57
N ILE A 363 -13.78 -4.48 11.45
CA ILE A 363 -14.23 -4.95 10.13
C ILE A 363 -13.61 -6.30 9.77
N PHE A 364 -12.31 -6.49 9.99
CA PHE A 364 -11.65 -7.77 9.70
C PHE A 364 -12.19 -8.91 10.56
N THR A 365 -12.50 -8.62 11.81
CA THR A 365 -13.12 -9.60 12.73
C THR A 365 -14.53 -9.98 12.29
N ARG A 366 -15.32 -9.01 11.83
CA ARG A 366 -16.68 -9.26 11.29
C ARG A 366 -16.67 -10.08 10.02
N LEU A 367 -15.68 -9.88 9.17
CA LEU A 367 -15.53 -10.58 7.90
C LEU A 367 -14.79 -11.93 8.04
N ASP A 368 -14.28 -12.24 9.23
CA ASP A 368 -13.57 -13.51 9.44
C ASP A 368 -14.51 -14.69 9.26
N GLY A 369 -14.05 -15.67 8.44
CA GLY A 369 -14.84 -16.85 8.12
C GLY A 369 -15.96 -16.64 7.10
N ILE A 370 -16.18 -15.44 6.56
CA ILE A 370 -17.12 -15.21 5.45
C ILE A 370 -16.37 -15.45 4.13
N PRO A 371 -16.72 -16.51 3.38
CA PRO A 371 -16.03 -16.83 2.14
C PRO A 371 -16.27 -15.78 1.05
N LEU A 372 -15.39 -15.71 0.06
CA LEU A 372 -15.48 -14.84 -1.14
C LEU A 372 -15.46 -13.34 -0.87
N VAL A 373 -15.29 -12.90 0.37
CA VAL A 373 -15.20 -11.47 0.72
C VAL A 373 -13.74 -11.06 0.87
N ASP A 374 -13.33 -10.08 0.05
CA ASP A 374 -12.01 -9.48 0.17
C ASP A 374 -11.99 -8.41 1.27
N ARG A 375 -11.41 -8.75 2.43
CA ARG A 375 -11.28 -7.83 3.57
C ARG A 375 -10.45 -6.58 3.24
N TYR A 376 -9.53 -6.66 2.27
CA TYR A 376 -8.73 -5.49 1.87
C TYR A 376 -9.51 -4.53 0.98
N ALA A 377 -10.49 -5.04 0.20
CA ALA A 377 -11.45 -4.18 -0.47
C ALA A 377 -12.35 -3.44 0.54
N ALA A 378 -12.80 -4.14 1.60
CA ALA A 378 -13.54 -3.50 2.68
C ALA A 378 -12.69 -2.43 3.42
N PHE A 379 -11.43 -2.72 3.70
CA PHE A 379 -10.49 -1.73 4.25
C PHE A 379 -10.31 -0.53 3.31
N GLN A 380 -10.22 -0.74 2.01
CA GLN A 380 -10.12 0.36 1.06
C GLN A 380 -11.32 1.31 1.15
N MET A 381 -12.52 0.78 1.25
CA MET A 381 -13.75 1.57 1.43
C MET A 381 -13.71 2.37 2.75
N LEU A 382 -13.29 1.73 3.85
CA LEU A 382 -13.09 2.42 5.12
C LEU A 382 -12.07 3.56 4.99
N HIS A 383 -10.91 3.29 4.40
CA HIS A 383 -9.82 4.26 4.26
C HIS A 383 -10.24 5.49 3.45
N GLU A 384 -10.99 5.30 2.37
CA GLU A 384 -11.51 6.41 1.55
C GLU A 384 -12.42 7.35 2.36
N GLN A 385 -13.26 6.79 3.22
CA GLN A 385 -14.09 7.59 4.12
C GLN A 385 -13.27 8.20 5.26
N TRP A 386 -12.30 7.42 5.80
CA TRP A 386 -11.45 7.84 6.91
C TRP A 386 -10.63 9.09 6.58
N THR A 387 -10.17 9.26 5.36
CA THR A 387 -9.40 10.44 4.94
C THR A 387 -10.17 11.77 5.17
N THR A 388 -11.48 11.75 5.06
CA THR A 388 -12.33 12.91 5.36
C THR A 388 -12.67 12.98 6.86
N VAL A 389 -13.14 11.88 7.42
CA VAL A 389 -13.55 11.81 8.84
C VAL A 389 -12.40 12.16 9.80
N SER A 390 -11.18 11.73 9.51
CA SER A 390 -10.01 12.06 10.34
C SER A 390 -9.74 13.56 10.41
N LEU A 391 -9.87 14.27 9.30
CA LEU A 391 -9.70 15.73 9.24
C LEU A 391 -10.77 16.43 10.05
N ASP A 392 -12.01 15.98 9.96
CA ASP A 392 -13.12 16.53 10.73
C ASP A 392 -12.92 16.33 12.24
N LEU A 393 -12.47 15.13 12.66
CA LEU A 393 -12.16 14.84 14.05
C LEU A 393 -11.01 15.71 14.59
N GLU A 394 -9.93 15.85 13.82
CA GLU A 394 -8.81 16.74 14.18
C GLU A 394 -9.25 18.20 14.30
N MET A 395 -10.15 18.65 13.43
CA MET A 395 -10.70 20.00 13.46
C MET A 395 -11.56 20.21 14.72
N ILE A 396 -12.45 19.26 15.05
CA ILE A 396 -13.26 19.29 16.27
C ILE A 396 -12.37 19.32 17.51
N GLN A 397 -11.32 18.49 17.57
CA GLN A 397 -10.40 18.44 18.72
C GLN A 397 -9.59 19.72 18.88
N ARG A 398 -9.25 20.40 17.79
CA ARG A 398 -8.47 21.65 17.82
C ARG A 398 -9.33 22.89 18.12
N GLU A 399 -10.53 22.98 17.54
CA GLU A 399 -11.35 24.17 17.54
C GLU A 399 -12.58 24.07 18.46
N GLY A 400 -12.85 22.89 18.99
CA GLY A 400 -14.02 22.58 19.83
C GLY A 400 -15.23 22.10 19.03
N PHE A 401 -16.20 21.50 19.73
CA PHE A 401 -17.36 20.88 19.10
C PHE A 401 -18.27 21.86 18.33
N ASP A 402 -18.28 23.15 18.71
CA ASP A 402 -19.08 24.16 18.00
C ASP A 402 -18.64 24.39 16.55
N THR A 403 -17.44 23.94 16.17
CA THR A 403 -16.94 24.04 14.78
C THR A 403 -17.82 23.29 13.77
N ILE A 404 -18.60 22.28 14.21
CA ILE A 404 -19.56 21.57 13.34
C ILE A 404 -20.68 22.49 12.78
N ARG A 405 -20.93 23.62 13.41
CA ARG A 405 -21.92 24.63 13.00
C ARG A 405 -21.32 25.74 12.15
N ALA A 406 -19.98 25.74 12.01
CA ALA A 406 -19.29 26.77 11.25
C ALA A 406 -19.51 26.58 9.75
N ILE A 407 -19.53 27.72 9.05
CA ILE A 407 -19.63 27.78 7.59
C ILE A 407 -18.41 28.51 7.03
N ASP A 408 -17.91 28.07 5.89
CA ASP A 408 -16.79 28.67 5.17
C ASP A 408 -17.24 29.17 3.78
N PRO A 409 -16.56 30.18 3.21
CA PRO A 409 -16.84 30.59 1.85
C PRO A 409 -16.45 29.50 0.86
N HIS A 410 -17.39 29.08 0.00
CA HIS A 410 -17.09 28.14 -1.08
C HIS A 410 -16.32 28.85 -2.19
N MET A 411 -15.04 28.52 -2.34
CA MET A 411 -14.12 29.15 -3.30
C MET A 411 -13.95 28.29 -4.55
N VAL A 412 -14.23 28.87 -5.73
CA VAL A 412 -14.11 28.18 -7.03
C VAL A 412 -13.12 28.92 -7.91
N VAL A 413 -12.26 28.17 -8.59
CA VAL A 413 -11.32 28.75 -9.58
C VAL A 413 -12.02 28.93 -10.91
N LYS A 414 -12.22 30.18 -11.34
CA LYS A 414 -12.77 30.54 -12.66
C LYS A 414 -11.73 31.20 -13.54
N LYS A 415 -11.74 30.87 -14.83
CA LYS A 415 -10.93 31.58 -15.83
C LYS A 415 -11.57 32.92 -16.15
N LYS A 416 -10.91 34.02 -15.76
CA LYS A 416 -11.29 35.39 -16.13
C LYS A 416 -10.12 36.04 -16.88
N ASN A 417 -10.36 36.46 -18.12
CA ASN A 417 -9.34 37.06 -18.99
C ASN A 417 -8.09 36.16 -19.20
N GLY A 418 -8.29 34.83 -19.28
CA GLY A 418 -7.18 33.87 -19.49
C GLY A 418 -6.31 33.58 -18.27
N LYS A 419 -6.66 34.11 -17.09
CA LYS A 419 -6.01 33.83 -15.80
C LYS A 419 -6.98 33.13 -14.87
N ASP A 420 -6.47 32.18 -14.12
CA ASP A 420 -7.24 31.53 -13.06
C ASP A 420 -7.41 32.53 -11.91
N GLN A 421 -8.65 32.73 -11.48
CA GLN A 421 -9.01 33.61 -10.37
C GLN A 421 -9.96 32.85 -9.43
N GLU A 422 -9.64 32.86 -8.14
CA GLU A 422 -10.53 32.37 -7.11
C GLU A 422 -11.69 33.33 -6.91
N VAL A 423 -12.91 32.80 -6.96
CA VAL A 423 -14.16 33.55 -6.78
C VAL A 423 -15.03 32.80 -5.79
N GLN A 424 -15.60 33.52 -4.83
CA GLN A 424 -16.59 32.94 -3.91
C GLN A 424 -17.90 32.66 -4.63
N GLU A 425 -18.36 31.39 -4.60
CA GLU A 425 -19.64 30.94 -5.17
C GLU A 425 -20.62 30.44 -4.10
N GLY A 426 -20.72 31.13 -2.99
CA GLY A 426 -21.62 30.76 -1.91
C GLY A 426 -20.90 30.38 -0.63
N TRP A 427 -21.50 29.49 0.12
CA TRP A 427 -21.03 29.03 1.42
C TRP A 427 -21.11 27.53 1.49
N GLU A 428 -20.21 26.91 2.23
CA GLU A 428 -20.21 25.48 2.52
C GLU A 428 -20.12 25.26 4.03
N GLY A 429 -20.62 24.15 4.51
CA GLY A 429 -20.44 23.77 5.90
C GLY A 429 -19.02 23.31 6.13
N ARG A 430 -18.37 23.77 7.19
CA ARG A 430 -16.97 23.41 7.49
C ARG A 430 -16.80 21.92 7.71
N ILE A 431 -17.73 21.27 8.39
CA ILE A 431 -17.74 19.82 8.66
C ILE A 431 -19.00 19.19 8.06
N ILE A 432 -20.18 19.75 8.29
CA ILE A 432 -21.44 19.19 7.81
C ILE A 432 -21.76 19.76 6.41
N PRO A 433 -21.71 18.95 5.34
CA PRO A 433 -22.05 19.41 3.99
C PRO A 433 -23.48 19.93 3.90
N PHE A 434 -23.69 21.01 3.16
CA PHE A 434 -25.03 21.63 3.02
C PHE A 434 -26.08 20.73 2.39
N ASP A 435 -25.69 19.82 1.51
CA ASP A 435 -26.59 18.85 0.92
C ASP A 435 -27.21 17.92 1.98
N ILE A 436 -26.43 17.51 2.99
CA ILE A 436 -26.95 16.73 4.13
C ILE A 436 -27.91 17.57 4.96
N VAL A 437 -27.56 18.85 5.24
CA VAL A 437 -28.42 19.76 5.96
C VAL A 437 -29.73 19.96 5.20
N GLN A 438 -29.69 20.20 3.89
CA GLN A 438 -30.84 20.38 3.03
C GLN A 438 -31.73 19.13 2.98
N LYS A 439 -31.14 17.95 2.76
CA LYS A 439 -31.89 16.68 2.76
C LYS A 439 -32.54 16.37 4.08
N THR A 440 -31.95 16.80 5.20
CA THR A 440 -32.49 16.56 6.55
C THR A 440 -33.57 17.56 6.94
N LEU A 441 -33.34 18.85 6.68
CA LEU A 441 -34.23 19.92 7.15
C LEU A 441 -35.29 20.35 6.10
N MET A 442 -35.01 20.08 4.81
CA MET A 442 -35.85 20.53 3.68
C MET A 442 -36.07 19.42 2.64
N PRO A 443 -36.42 18.18 3.02
CA PRO A 443 -36.48 17.04 2.11
C PRO A 443 -37.45 17.23 0.95
N GLU A 444 -38.60 17.83 1.20
CA GLU A 444 -39.64 18.09 0.18
C GLU A 444 -39.16 19.10 -0.89
N GLN A 445 -38.42 20.14 -0.46
CA GLN A 445 -37.86 21.12 -1.38
C GLN A 445 -36.75 20.55 -2.23
N VAL A 446 -35.87 19.74 -1.63
CA VAL A 446 -34.77 19.04 -2.36
C VAL A 446 -35.38 18.13 -3.42
N LYS A 447 -36.41 17.35 -3.09
CA LYS A 447 -37.12 16.50 -4.03
C LYS A 447 -37.74 17.27 -5.18
N ALA A 448 -38.45 18.40 -4.84
CA ALA A 448 -39.06 19.23 -5.86
C ALA A 448 -38.06 19.87 -6.83
N VAL A 449 -36.87 20.26 -6.33
CA VAL A 449 -35.78 20.78 -7.18
C VAL A 449 -35.28 19.69 -8.10
N ALA A 450 -34.99 18.48 -7.58
CA ALA A 450 -34.50 17.34 -8.38
C ALA A 450 -35.51 16.96 -9.51
N GLU A 451 -36.83 16.95 -9.21
CA GLU A 451 -37.87 16.71 -10.21
C GLU A 451 -37.93 17.81 -11.30
N LEU A 452 -37.63 19.04 -10.94
CA LEU A 452 -37.57 20.16 -11.90
C LEU A 452 -36.29 20.09 -12.77
N GLU A 453 -35.18 19.70 -12.21
CA GLU A 453 -33.90 19.51 -12.93
C GLU A 453 -34.05 18.38 -13.95
N GLU A 454 -34.61 17.23 -13.56
CA GLU A 454 -34.88 16.11 -14.47
C GLU A 454 -35.78 16.53 -15.65
N ARG A 455 -36.83 17.27 -15.34
CA ARG A 455 -37.73 17.82 -16.39
C ARG A 455 -37.01 18.81 -17.30
N LEU A 456 -36.10 19.62 -16.76
CA LEU A 456 -35.32 20.58 -17.55
C LEU A 456 -34.36 19.83 -18.49
N GLU A 457 -33.65 18.79 -17.98
CA GLU A 457 -32.76 17.95 -18.81
C GLU A 457 -33.55 17.26 -19.95
N GLN A 458 -34.71 16.70 -19.62
CA GLN A 458 -35.58 16.08 -20.61
C GLN A 458 -36.03 17.07 -21.70
N ALA A 459 -36.44 18.26 -21.31
CA ALA A 459 -36.83 19.30 -22.24
C ALA A 459 -35.67 19.82 -23.10
N GLN A 460 -34.45 19.89 -22.54
CA GLN A 460 -33.22 20.23 -23.27
C GLN A 460 -32.87 19.14 -24.27
N PHE A 461 -33.01 17.89 -23.91
CA PHE A 461 -32.79 16.75 -24.80
C PHE A 461 -33.75 16.77 -25.98
N GLU A 462 -35.06 16.96 -25.72
CA GLU A 462 -36.09 17.07 -26.75
C GLU A 462 -35.84 18.27 -27.70
N LEU A 463 -35.30 19.38 -27.17
CA LEU A 463 -34.98 20.56 -27.98
C LEU A 463 -33.74 20.33 -28.88
N THR A 464 -32.86 19.43 -28.47
CA THR A 464 -31.62 19.12 -29.24
C THR A 464 -31.90 18.16 -30.39
N ASP A 465 -32.98 17.35 -30.29
CA ASP A 465 -33.47 16.42 -31.29
C ASP A 465 -34.41 17.06 -32.34
N LEU A 466 -34.74 18.30 -32.19
CA LEU A 466 -35.49 19.12 -33.15
C LEU A 466 -34.56 19.98 -34.01
#